data_dd6325279869be38c969527f05af0bfa
#
_entry.id   dd6325279869be38c969527f05af0bfa
#
_cell.length_a   1.000
_cell.length_b   1.000
_cell.length_c   1.000
_cell.angle_alpha   90.00
_cell.angle_beta   90.00
_cell.angle_gamma   90.00
#
_symmetry.space_group_name_H-M   'P 1'
#
loop_
_entity.id
_entity.type
_entity.pdbx_description
1 polymer ?
#
loop_
_entity_poly.entity_id
_entity_poly.type
_entity_poly.pdbx_seq_one_letter_code
_entity_poly.pdbx_strand_id
1 'polypeptide(L)'
;VHAAAWKEMFDAYLQRQSEQAGQQLAPFDQAADYGTYVDGKQRADGTRSFLQSRGIELPEGSETDGPDAETITGLGAWKNQIVLQKIEAGGVHAYPGSARYLQAVRAAGLRCAVVSSSANCRDVLAAAGLSGEFDAIVDGVAAQQRHLHGKPAPDTFLAAATELGVKPADAVVFEDALAGVAAGRAGQFGWVVGVDRTGQADALREHGADIVVSDLAELMTR
;
A
#
# COMPACT_ATOMS: atom_id res chain seq x y z
N VAL A 1 -5.37 8.91 -2.42
CA VAL A 1 -5.04 8.78 -3.85
C VAL A 1 -5.28 7.35 -4.33
N HIS A 2 -4.63 6.33 -3.75
CA HIS A 2 -4.72 4.93 -4.23
C HIS A 2 -6.13 4.35 -4.17
N ALA A 3 -6.88 4.51 -3.06
CA ALA A 3 -8.23 4.00 -2.93
C ALA A 3 -9.18 4.59 -3.98
N ALA A 4 -9.09 5.91 -4.21
CA ALA A 4 -9.89 6.58 -5.25
C ALA A 4 -9.54 6.11 -6.67
N ALA A 5 -8.26 5.82 -6.94
CA ALA A 5 -7.83 5.32 -8.25
C ALA A 5 -8.30 3.87 -8.49
N TRP A 6 -8.27 3.02 -7.47
CA TRP A 6 -8.83 1.67 -7.55
C TRP A 6 -10.32 1.69 -7.85
N LYS A 7 -11.07 2.52 -7.10
CA LYS A 7 -12.51 2.65 -7.30
C LYS A 7 -12.84 3.13 -8.72
N GLU A 8 -12.19 4.17 -9.18
CA GLU A 8 -12.43 4.74 -10.51
C GLU A 8 -12.16 3.71 -11.63
N MET A 9 -11.04 3.01 -11.55
CA MET A 9 -10.68 2.00 -12.55
C MET A 9 -11.63 0.79 -12.50
N PHE A 10 -11.88 0.22 -11.31
CA PHE A 10 -12.74 -0.95 -11.21
C PHE A 10 -14.20 -0.65 -11.56
N ASP A 11 -14.75 0.47 -11.13
CA ASP A 11 -16.12 0.84 -11.46
C ASP A 11 -16.30 0.98 -12.97
N ALA A 12 -15.37 1.65 -13.65
CA ALA A 12 -15.42 1.80 -15.10
C ALA A 12 -15.21 0.47 -15.84
N TYR A 13 -14.36 -0.41 -15.33
CA TYR A 13 -14.17 -1.76 -15.87
C TYR A 13 -15.42 -2.62 -15.70
N LEU A 14 -15.97 -2.69 -14.48
CA LEU A 14 -17.15 -3.48 -14.15
C LEU A 14 -18.41 -2.99 -14.92
N GLN A 15 -18.53 -1.69 -15.13
CA GLN A 15 -19.59 -1.13 -15.95
C GLN A 15 -19.51 -1.66 -17.40
N ARG A 16 -18.32 -1.60 -18.02
CA ARG A 16 -18.12 -2.15 -19.38
C ARG A 16 -18.44 -3.65 -19.45
N GLN A 17 -18.00 -4.42 -18.47
CA GLN A 17 -18.30 -5.86 -18.41
C GLN A 17 -19.80 -6.12 -18.23
N SER A 18 -20.50 -5.31 -17.43
CA SER A 18 -21.94 -5.41 -17.23
C SER A 18 -22.73 -5.15 -18.53
N GLU A 19 -22.30 -4.14 -19.29
CA GLU A 19 -22.92 -3.81 -20.59
C GLU A 19 -22.72 -4.94 -21.62
N GLN A 20 -21.53 -5.55 -21.64
CA GLN A 20 -21.20 -6.64 -22.57
C GLN A 20 -21.92 -7.96 -22.21
N ALA A 21 -21.99 -8.27 -20.92
CA ALA A 21 -22.58 -9.52 -20.45
C ALA A 21 -24.12 -9.46 -20.28
N GLY A 22 -24.71 -8.27 -20.31
CA GLY A 22 -26.12 -8.05 -19.98
C GLY A 22 -26.50 -8.39 -18.55
N GLN A 23 -25.50 -8.40 -17.65
CA GLN A 23 -25.63 -8.68 -16.23
C GLN A 23 -24.98 -7.56 -15.41
N GLN A 24 -25.69 -7.00 -14.44
CA GLN A 24 -25.18 -5.96 -13.59
C GLN A 24 -24.19 -6.53 -12.57
N LEU A 25 -22.93 -6.08 -12.62
CA LEU A 25 -21.89 -6.36 -11.64
C LEU A 25 -21.90 -5.27 -10.57
N ALA A 26 -21.73 -5.67 -9.30
CA ALA A 26 -21.65 -4.72 -8.19
C ALA A 26 -20.38 -3.86 -8.30
N PRO A 27 -20.49 -2.54 -8.14
CA PRO A 27 -19.34 -1.65 -8.19
C PRO A 27 -18.36 -1.93 -7.05
N PHE A 28 -17.14 -1.38 -7.17
CA PHE A 28 -16.14 -1.46 -6.10
C PHE A 28 -16.58 -0.65 -4.87
N ASP A 29 -16.73 -1.33 -3.74
CA ASP A 29 -17.02 -0.69 -2.46
C ASP A 29 -15.69 -0.29 -1.78
N GLN A 30 -15.48 1.02 -1.66
CA GLN A 30 -14.23 1.52 -1.09
C GLN A 30 -14.05 1.16 0.40
N ALA A 31 -15.13 0.94 1.15
CA ALA A 31 -15.04 0.56 2.56
C ALA A 31 -14.82 -0.95 2.72
N ALA A 32 -15.57 -1.77 1.98
CA ALA A 32 -15.53 -3.22 2.13
C ALA A 32 -14.42 -3.88 1.27
N ASP A 33 -14.31 -3.47 -0.01
CA ASP A 33 -13.41 -4.15 -0.95
C ASP A 33 -11.95 -3.68 -0.83
N TYR A 34 -11.72 -2.41 -0.49
CA TYR A 34 -10.38 -1.84 -0.48
C TYR A 34 -9.47 -2.59 0.50
N GLY A 35 -9.84 -2.65 1.77
CA GLY A 35 -9.06 -3.32 2.80
C GLY A 35 -8.92 -4.83 2.59
N THR A 36 -9.95 -5.47 2.02
CA THR A 36 -9.97 -6.92 1.84
C THR A 36 -9.10 -7.36 0.66
N TYR A 37 -9.19 -6.67 -0.47
CA TYR A 37 -8.66 -7.19 -1.73
C TYR A 37 -7.41 -6.47 -2.24
N VAL A 38 -7.25 -5.17 -1.96
CA VAL A 38 -6.21 -4.37 -2.63
C VAL A 38 -5.23 -3.63 -1.72
N ASP A 39 -5.63 -3.31 -0.49
CA ASP A 39 -4.82 -2.51 0.42
C ASP A 39 -3.53 -3.21 0.84
N GLY A 40 -2.43 -2.49 0.80
CA GLY A 40 -1.12 -3.01 1.15
C GLY A 40 -0.50 -3.99 0.14
N LYS A 41 -1.27 -4.49 -0.84
CA LYS A 41 -0.80 -5.48 -1.84
C LYS A 41 -0.06 -4.82 -3.02
N GLN A 42 0.75 -5.61 -3.71
CA GLN A 42 1.27 -5.23 -5.02
C GLN A 42 0.12 -5.07 -6.01
N ARG A 43 0.31 -4.19 -7.01
CA ARG A 43 -0.76 -3.80 -7.95
C ARG A 43 -1.39 -4.99 -8.66
N ALA A 44 -0.59 -5.90 -9.21
CA ALA A 44 -1.09 -7.10 -9.90
C ALA A 44 -1.88 -8.00 -8.95
N ASP A 45 -1.39 -8.20 -7.72
CA ASP A 45 -2.05 -9.03 -6.72
C ASP A 45 -3.39 -8.44 -6.26
N GLY A 46 -3.43 -7.11 -6.06
CA GLY A 46 -4.67 -6.41 -5.75
C GLY A 46 -5.69 -6.51 -6.88
N THR A 47 -5.26 -6.31 -8.15
CA THR A 47 -6.12 -6.45 -9.32
C THR A 47 -6.71 -7.85 -9.38
N ARG A 48 -5.86 -8.89 -9.29
CA ARG A 48 -6.28 -10.30 -9.35
C ARG A 48 -7.22 -10.65 -8.20
N SER A 49 -6.85 -10.28 -6.98
CA SER A 49 -7.63 -10.57 -5.77
C SER A 49 -9.05 -10.01 -5.86
N PHE A 50 -9.21 -8.77 -6.30
CA PHE A 50 -10.53 -8.15 -6.46
C PHE A 50 -11.34 -8.81 -7.58
N LEU A 51 -10.75 -9.01 -8.76
CA LEU A 51 -11.46 -9.63 -9.89
C LEU A 51 -11.94 -11.05 -9.56
N GLN A 52 -11.10 -11.84 -8.90
CA GLN A 52 -11.49 -13.18 -8.43
C GLN A 52 -12.69 -13.13 -7.47
N SER A 53 -12.80 -12.11 -6.63
CA SER A 53 -13.97 -11.94 -5.74
C SER A 53 -15.27 -11.69 -6.52
N ARG A 54 -15.16 -11.27 -7.77
CA ARG A 54 -16.30 -11.05 -8.70
C ARG A 54 -16.47 -12.19 -9.70
N GLY A 55 -15.70 -13.29 -9.58
CA GLY A 55 -15.70 -14.40 -10.51
C GLY A 55 -15.12 -14.06 -11.89
N ILE A 56 -14.31 -13.01 -11.97
CA ILE A 56 -13.69 -12.56 -13.22
C ILE A 56 -12.24 -13.05 -13.26
N GLU A 57 -11.87 -13.75 -14.31
CA GLU A 57 -10.50 -14.18 -14.58
C GLU A 57 -9.98 -13.47 -15.83
N LEU A 58 -8.81 -12.86 -15.70
CA LEU A 58 -8.08 -12.23 -16.80
C LEU A 58 -6.70 -12.86 -16.94
N PRO A 59 -6.15 -12.89 -18.17
CA PRO A 59 -4.76 -13.26 -18.36
C PRO A 59 -3.83 -12.26 -17.65
N GLU A 60 -2.66 -12.73 -17.24
CA GLU A 60 -1.66 -11.86 -16.56
C GLU A 60 -1.22 -10.69 -17.45
N GLY A 61 -1.09 -10.97 -18.74
CA GLY A 61 -0.61 -9.99 -19.70
C GLY A 61 0.92 -9.89 -19.74
N SER A 62 1.37 -8.90 -20.49
CA SER A 62 2.78 -8.58 -20.69
C SER A 62 3.16 -7.30 -19.95
N GLU A 63 4.41 -7.13 -19.55
CA GLU A 63 4.92 -5.89 -18.96
C GLU A 63 4.72 -4.65 -19.85
N THR A 64 4.52 -4.85 -21.15
CA THR A 64 4.27 -3.80 -22.13
C THR A 64 2.80 -3.48 -22.34
N ASP A 65 1.87 -4.19 -21.66
CA ASP A 65 0.44 -3.94 -21.81
C ASP A 65 0.08 -2.53 -21.32
N GLY A 66 -0.56 -1.78 -22.21
CA GLY A 66 -1.09 -0.46 -21.91
C GLY A 66 -2.44 -0.50 -21.18
N PRO A 67 -2.97 0.69 -20.80
CA PRO A 67 -4.21 0.81 -20.02
C PRO A 67 -5.48 0.28 -20.74
N ASP A 68 -5.41 0.06 -22.04
CA ASP A 68 -6.54 -0.47 -22.84
C ASP A 68 -6.55 -2.00 -22.95
N ALA A 69 -5.51 -2.69 -22.46
CA ALA A 69 -5.41 -4.13 -22.51
C ALA A 69 -6.26 -4.78 -21.40
N GLU A 70 -7.10 -5.76 -21.77
CA GLU A 70 -7.90 -6.54 -20.82
C GLU A 70 -7.06 -7.67 -20.18
N THR A 71 -6.07 -7.27 -19.39
CA THR A 71 -5.17 -8.15 -18.65
C THR A 71 -4.96 -7.58 -17.24
N ILE A 72 -4.45 -8.40 -16.32
CA ILE A 72 -4.07 -7.95 -14.97
C ILE A 72 -3.08 -6.78 -15.06
N THR A 73 -2.09 -6.88 -15.94
CA THR A 73 -1.09 -5.82 -16.18
C THR A 73 -1.72 -4.57 -16.78
N GLY A 74 -2.61 -4.72 -17.77
CA GLY A 74 -3.29 -3.59 -18.43
C GLY A 74 -4.18 -2.80 -17.48
N LEU A 75 -5.02 -3.47 -16.69
CA LEU A 75 -5.81 -2.80 -15.64
C LEU A 75 -4.90 -2.14 -14.59
N GLY A 76 -3.78 -2.77 -14.26
CA GLY A 76 -2.76 -2.18 -13.42
C GLY A 76 -2.15 -0.90 -14.01
N ALA A 77 -1.89 -0.88 -15.32
CA ALA A 77 -1.41 0.29 -16.04
C ALA A 77 -2.47 1.42 -16.05
N TRP A 78 -3.73 1.09 -16.28
CA TRP A 78 -4.83 2.06 -16.21
C TRP A 78 -4.96 2.68 -14.83
N LYS A 79 -4.99 1.86 -13.77
CA LYS A 79 -4.98 2.36 -12.39
C LYS A 79 -3.79 3.27 -12.11
N ASN A 80 -2.61 2.93 -12.66
CA ASN A 80 -1.41 3.75 -12.50
C ASN A 80 -1.56 5.13 -13.12
N GLN A 81 -2.10 5.21 -14.33
CA GLN A 81 -2.37 6.48 -15.00
C GLN A 81 -3.28 7.38 -14.15
N ILE A 82 -4.34 6.83 -13.56
CA ILE A 82 -5.24 7.57 -12.67
C ILE A 82 -4.49 8.07 -11.41
N VAL A 83 -3.60 7.24 -10.84
CA VAL A 83 -2.79 7.67 -9.68
C VAL A 83 -1.91 8.86 -10.02
N LEU A 84 -1.19 8.81 -11.15
CA LEU A 84 -0.30 9.89 -11.58
C LEU A 84 -1.08 11.18 -11.80
N GLN A 85 -2.23 11.13 -12.46
CA GLN A 85 -3.12 12.29 -12.63
C GLN A 85 -3.56 12.90 -11.29
N LYS A 86 -3.91 12.04 -10.31
CA LYS A 86 -4.31 12.51 -8.97
C LYS A 86 -3.13 13.10 -8.18
N ILE A 87 -1.92 12.61 -8.35
CA ILE A 87 -0.70 13.19 -7.75
C ILE A 87 -0.43 14.57 -8.34
N GLU A 88 -0.46 14.70 -9.67
CA GLU A 88 -0.25 15.96 -10.40
C GLU A 88 -1.30 17.02 -10.03
N ALA A 89 -2.53 16.61 -9.79
CA ALA A 89 -3.61 17.48 -9.34
C ALA A 89 -3.49 17.94 -7.86
N GLY A 90 -2.39 17.61 -7.17
CA GLY A 90 -2.15 18.01 -5.78
C GLY A 90 -2.94 17.21 -4.75
N GLY A 91 -3.38 16.01 -5.10
CA GLY A 91 -4.21 15.16 -4.23
C GLY A 91 -3.43 14.43 -3.12
N VAL A 92 -2.15 14.75 -2.87
CA VAL A 92 -1.32 14.08 -1.86
C VAL A 92 -0.98 15.06 -0.73
N HIS A 93 -1.33 14.65 0.48
CA HIS A 93 -0.97 15.38 1.69
C HIS A 93 -0.46 14.41 2.75
N ALA A 94 0.64 14.77 3.42
CA ALA A 94 1.10 14.03 4.60
C ALA A 94 0.12 14.23 5.77
N TYR A 95 -0.14 13.17 6.51
CA TYR A 95 -0.86 13.29 7.78
C TYR A 95 -0.01 14.11 8.76
N PRO A 96 -0.53 15.22 9.30
CA PRO A 96 0.28 16.14 10.11
C PRO A 96 0.92 15.49 11.34
N GLY A 97 0.21 14.56 12.00
CA GLY A 97 0.74 13.82 13.13
C GLY A 97 1.86 12.88 12.73
N SER A 98 1.72 12.18 11.60
CA SER A 98 2.77 11.30 11.07
C SER A 98 4.03 12.09 10.67
N ALA A 99 3.86 13.25 10.05
CA ALA A 99 4.99 14.13 9.71
C ALA A 99 5.74 14.61 10.95
N ARG A 100 5.02 15.05 12.00
CA ARG A 100 5.64 15.45 13.28
C ARG A 100 6.38 14.30 13.97
N TYR A 101 5.76 13.11 13.97
CA TYR A 101 6.40 11.91 14.54
C TYR A 101 7.68 11.55 13.80
N LEU A 102 7.66 11.55 12.46
CA LEU A 102 8.86 11.32 11.65
C LEU A 102 9.99 12.32 11.99
N GLN A 103 9.66 13.60 12.10
CA GLN A 103 10.65 14.62 12.51
C GLN A 103 11.23 14.33 13.91
N ALA A 104 10.38 13.92 14.87
CA ALA A 104 10.83 13.62 16.23
C ALA A 104 11.77 12.40 16.27
N VAL A 105 11.46 11.31 15.57
CA VAL A 105 12.33 10.12 15.56
C VAL A 105 13.64 10.39 14.83
N ARG A 106 13.64 11.20 13.77
CA ARG A 106 14.87 11.64 13.09
C ARG A 106 15.72 12.54 13.98
N ALA A 107 15.10 13.48 14.71
CA ALA A 107 15.79 14.34 15.67
C ALA A 107 16.42 13.53 16.82
N ALA A 108 15.83 12.38 17.16
CA ALA A 108 16.42 11.43 18.12
C ALA A 108 17.54 10.56 17.52
N GLY A 109 17.92 10.77 16.26
CA GLY A 109 19.00 10.03 15.58
C GLY A 109 18.61 8.63 15.11
N LEU A 110 17.31 8.29 15.06
CA LEU A 110 16.84 7.01 14.56
C LEU A 110 16.81 7.00 13.04
N ARG A 111 17.21 5.86 12.45
CA ARG A 111 17.13 5.63 11.00
C ARG A 111 15.73 5.28 10.61
N CYS A 112 15.26 5.81 9.48
CA CYS A 112 13.92 5.63 8.97
C CYS A 112 13.92 5.07 7.55
N ALA A 113 13.03 4.12 7.27
CA ALA A 113 12.80 3.60 5.93
C ALA A 113 11.33 3.71 5.55
N VAL A 114 11.06 3.88 4.25
CA VAL A 114 9.73 3.68 3.68
C VAL A 114 9.67 2.32 3.01
N VAL A 115 8.59 1.58 3.29
CA VAL A 115 8.27 0.32 2.64
C VAL A 115 6.88 0.44 2.02
N SER A 116 6.82 0.46 0.70
CA SER A 116 5.57 0.66 -0.05
C SER A 116 5.41 -0.38 -1.15
N SER A 117 4.19 -0.89 -1.31
CA SER A 117 3.84 -1.75 -2.46
C SER A 117 3.65 -0.95 -3.77
N SER A 118 3.66 0.38 -3.68
CA SER A 118 3.45 1.26 -4.84
C SER A 118 4.75 1.50 -5.61
N ALA A 119 4.70 1.38 -6.93
CA ALA A 119 5.77 1.83 -7.81
C ALA A 119 5.91 3.37 -7.86
N ASN A 120 4.89 4.11 -7.45
CA ASN A 120 4.88 5.57 -7.42
C ASN A 120 5.27 6.14 -6.04
N CYS A 121 5.92 5.33 -5.19
CA CYS A 121 6.25 5.74 -3.82
C CYS A 121 7.04 7.05 -3.79
N ARG A 122 8.05 7.18 -4.65
CA ARG A 122 8.93 8.36 -4.70
C ARG A 122 8.17 9.62 -5.14
N ASP A 123 7.25 9.50 -6.10
CA ASP A 123 6.42 10.62 -6.57
C ASP A 123 5.44 11.07 -5.46
N VAL A 124 4.87 10.11 -4.73
CA VAL A 124 4.01 10.38 -3.57
C VAL A 124 4.78 11.09 -2.46
N LEU A 125 6.00 10.65 -2.13
CA LEU A 125 6.86 11.30 -1.14
C LEU A 125 7.24 12.71 -1.57
N ALA A 126 7.56 12.92 -2.85
CA ALA A 126 7.89 14.23 -3.40
C ALA A 126 6.68 15.18 -3.29
N ALA A 127 5.50 14.73 -3.71
CA ALA A 127 4.27 15.50 -3.62
C ALA A 127 3.85 15.82 -2.16
N ALA A 128 4.18 14.92 -1.21
CA ALA A 128 3.96 15.12 0.22
C ALA A 128 5.01 16.02 0.90
N GLY A 129 6.05 16.46 0.19
CA GLY A 129 7.16 17.24 0.76
C GLY A 129 8.09 16.43 1.68
N LEU A 130 8.15 15.10 1.49
CA LEU A 130 8.93 14.17 2.31
C LEU A 130 10.16 13.59 1.59
N SER A 131 10.58 14.20 0.48
CA SER A 131 11.80 13.80 -0.23
C SER A 131 13.02 13.97 0.67
N GLY A 132 13.85 12.93 0.78
CA GLY A 132 15.07 12.99 1.61
C GLY A 132 14.87 12.76 3.10
N GLU A 133 13.65 12.52 3.56
CA GLU A 133 13.35 12.25 4.97
C GLU A 133 13.65 10.80 5.41
N PHE A 134 14.03 9.93 4.47
CA PHE A 134 14.24 8.51 4.73
C PHE A 134 15.62 8.04 4.30
N ASP A 135 16.23 7.18 5.11
CA ASP A 135 17.55 6.60 4.89
C ASP A 135 17.51 5.45 3.88
N ALA A 136 16.34 4.79 3.73
CA ALA A 136 16.10 3.72 2.77
C ALA A 136 14.67 3.78 2.22
N ILE A 137 14.48 3.32 0.99
CA ILE A 137 13.17 3.24 0.33
C ILE A 137 13.08 1.90 -0.40
N VAL A 138 12.22 1.01 0.09
CA VAL A 138 11.86 -0.24 -0.58
C VAL A 138 10.46 -0.07 -1.15
N ASP A 139 10.37 0.32 -2.40
CA ASP A 139 9.13 0.56 -3.13
C ASP A 139 8.76 -0.61 -4.06
N GLY A 140 7.64 -0.50 -4.76
CA GLY A 140 7.18 -1.53 -5.69
C GLY A 140 8.16 -1.81 -6.82
N VAL A 141 8.96 -0.82 -7.25
CA VAL A 141 10.02 -0.99 -8.25
C VAL A 141 11.18 -1.80 -7.67
N ALA A 142 11.65 -1.43 -6.47
CA ALA A 142 12.71 -2.16 -5.79
C ALA A 142 12.29 -3.61 -5.47
N ALA A 143 11.04 -3.82 -5.07
CA ALA A 143 10.50 -5.15 -4.81
C ALA A 143 10.51 -6.03 -6.08
N GLN A 144 10.06 -5.50 -7.22
CA GLN A 144 10.09 -6.20 -8.49
C GLN A 144 11.52 -6.54 -8.95
N GLN A 145 12.43 -5.55 -8.93
CA GLN A 145 13.82 -5.74 -9.35
C GLN A 145 14.58 -6.78 -8.52
N ARG A 146 14.24 -6.91 -7.24
CA ARG A 146 14.88 -7.82 -6.30
C ARG A 146 14.10 -9.13 -6.12
N HIS A 147 13.00 -9.32 -6.85
CA HIS A 147 12.11 -10.50 -6.74
C HIS A 147 11.60 -10.74 -5.31
N LEU A 148 11.27 -9.65 -4.58
CA LEU A 148 10.72 -9.74 -3.23
C LEU A 148 9.22 -10.03 -3.29
N HIS A 149 8.77 -10.95 -2.44
CA HIS A 149 7.33 -11.18 -2.29
C HIS A 149 6.66 -9.95 -1.65
N GLY A 150 5.47 -9.62 -2.13
CA GLY A 150 4.66 -8.54 -1.58
C GLY A 150 4.02 -8.91 -0.25
N LYS A 151 3.59 -7.90 0.51
CA LYS A 151 2.78 -8.08 1.72
C LYS A 151 1.58 -9.01 1.43
N PRO A 152 1.27 -10.00 2.28
CA PRO A 152 1.70 -10.15 3.68
C PRO A 152 3.04 -10.87 3.90
N ALA A 153 3.82 -11.20 2.86
CA ALA A 153 5.17 -11.70 3.06
C ALA A 153 6.07 -10.61 3.66
N PRO A 154 7.05 -10.97 4.53
CA PRO A 154 7.88 -9.99 5.24
C PRO A 154 9.02 -9.42 4.40
N ASP A 155 9.26 -9.92 3.19
CA ASP A 155 10.45 -9.69 2.37
C ASP A 155 10.81 -8.21 2.23
N THR A 156 9.83 -7.36 1.95
CA THR A 156 10.06 -5.92 1.73
C THR A 156 10.49 -5.21 3.02
N PHE A 157 9.93 -5.57 4.17
CA PHE A 157 10.36 -5.03 5.47
C PHE A 157 11.73 -5.54 5.87
N LEU A 158 12.02 -6.83 5.64
CA LEU A 158 13.35 -7.41 5.90
C LEU A 158 14.43 -6.76 5.03
N ALA A 159 14.12 -6.47 3.76
CA ALA A 159 15.00 -5.73 2.88
C ALA A 159 15.29 -4.33 3.43
N ALA A 160 14.26 -3.60 3.90
CA ALA A 160 14.43 -2.29 4.50
C ALA A 160 15.27 -2.34 5.79
N ALA A 161 15.07 -3.32 6.68
CA ALA A 161 15.89 -3.51 7.87
C ALA A 161 17.36 -3.76 7.50
N THR A 162 17.60 -4.56 6.45
CA THR A 162 18.95 -4.82 5.91
C THR A 162 19.60 -3.53 5.42
N GLU A 163 18.89 -2.69 4.64
CA GLU A 163 19.40 -1.41 4.14
C GLU A 163 19.71 -0.43 5.29
N LEU A 164 18.88 -0.43 6.33
CA LEU A 164 19.15 0.34 7.53
C LEU A 164 20.30 -0.27 8.38
N GLY A 165 20.75 -1.49 8.10
CA GLY A 165 21.77 -2.20 8.88
C GLY A 165 21.31 -2.50 10.31
N VAL A 166 20.04 -2.85 10.50
CA VAL A 166 19.45 -3.22 11.81
C VAL A 166 18.85 -4.62 11.74
N LYS A 167 18.75 -5.28 12.89
CA LYS A 167 17.98 -6.53 12.99
C LYS A 167 16.49 -6.21 13.06
N PRO A 168 15.61 -7.05 12.51
CA PRO A 168 14.17 -6.85 12.63
C PRO A 168 13.70 -6.67 14.08
N ALA A 169 14.25 -7.45 15.02
CA ALA A 169 13.91 -7.34 16.45
C ALA A 169 14.25 -5.98 17.07
N ASP A 170 15.17 -5.22 16.47
CA ASP A 170 15.58 -3.88 16.93
C ASP A 170 14.87 -2.75 16.14
N ALA A 171 13.87 -3.09 15.33
CA ALA A 171 13.13 -2.15 14.51
C ALA A 171 11.62 -2.19 14.79
N VAL A 172 10.94 -1.09 14.46
CA VAL A 172 9.49 -0.93 14.59
C VAL A 172 8.87 -0.76 13.21
N VAL A 173 7.81 -1.50 12.93
CA VAL A 173 6.98 -1.34 11.73
C VAL A 173 5.77 -0.49 12.10
N PHE A 174 5.45 0.51 11.26
CA PHE A 174 4.22 1.32 11.32
C PHE A 174 3.41 1.04 10.06
N GLU A 175 2.17 0.61 10.21
CA GLU A 175 1.35 0.17 9.09
C GLU A 175 -0.13 0.43 9.32
N ASP A 176 -0.85 0.79 8.27
CA ASP A 176 -2.29 1.00 8.28
C ASP A 176 -3.08 -0.11 7.56
N ALA A 177 -2.40 -0.94 6.75
CA ALA A 177 -3.00 -2.05 6.02
C ALA A 177 -2.84 -3.38 6.75
N LEU A 178 -3.89 -4.22 6.74
CA LEU A 178 -3.86 -5.54 7.39
C LEU A 178 -2.74 -6.43 6.86
N ALA A 179 -2.55 -6.44 5.53
CA ALA A 179 -1.46 -7.20 4.90
C ALA A 179 -0.07 -6.73 5.35
N GLY A 180 0.09 -5.43 5.61
CA GLY A 180 1.36 -4.89 6.08
C GLY A 180 1.63 -5.18 7.55
N VAL A 181 0.61 -5.11 8.40
CA VAL A 181 0.72 -5.54 9.80
C VAL A 181 1.10 -7.02 9.88
N ALA A 182 0.44 -7.88 9.09
CA ALA A 182 0.79 -9.30 9.01
C ALA A 182 2.23 -9.52 8.53
N ALA A 183 2.71 -8.74 7.57
CA ALA A 183 4.10 -8.81 7.08
C ALA A 183 5.11 -8.40 8.17
N GLY A 184 4.83 -7.33 8.93
CA GLY A 184 5.64 -6.91 10.06
C GLY A 184 5.74 -8.00 11.13
N ARG A 185 4.62 -8.64 11.44
CA ARG A 185 4.56 -9.76 12.39
C ARG A 185 5.33 -10.98 11.89
N ALA A 186 5.13 -11.36 10.63
CA ALA A 186 5.84 -12.48 10.01
C ALA A 186 7.37 -12.26 9.96
N GLY A 187 7.82 -11.01 9.81
CA GLY A 187 9.22 -10.61 9.81
C GLY A 187 9.87 -10.55 11.20
N GLN A 188 9.14 -10.85 12.27
CA GLN A 188 9.62 -10.84 13.65
C GLN A 188 10.23 -9.48 14.06
N PHE A 189 9.60 -8.39 13.65
CA PHE A 189 9.98 -7.05 14.07
C PHE A 189 9.72 -6.86 15.56
N GLY A 190 10.54 -6.03 16.23
CA GLY A 190 10.45 -5.80 17.67
C GLY A 190 9.11 -5.24 18.11
N TRP A 191 8.51 -4.39 17.28
CA TRP A 191 7.16 -3.86 17.44
C TRP A 191 6.48 -3.68 16.09
N VAL A 192 5.17 -3.94 16.07
CA VAL A 192 4.29 -3.62 14.94
C VAL A 192 3.19 -2.69 15.44
N VAL A 193 3.21 -1.45 15.00
CA VAL A 193 2.23 -0.42 15.33
C VAL A 193 1.22 -0.31 14.20
N GLY A 194 -0.02 -0.68 14.49
CA GLY A 194 -1.16 -0.47 13.59
C GLY A 194 -1.61 0.98 13.64
N VAL A 195 -1.84 1.60 12.48
CA VAL A 195 -2.38 2.97 12.39
C VAL A 195 -3.79 2.90 11.85
N ASP A 196 -4.77 3.01 12.72
CA ASP A 196 -6.18 2.92 12.33
C ASP A 196 -6.66 4.20 11.64
N ARG A 197 -6.80 4.13 10.32
CA ARG A 197 -7.28 5.24 9.47
C ARG A 197 -8.76 5.08 9.07
N THR A 198 -9.33 3.90 9.26
CA THR A 198 -10.65 3.55 8.69
C THR A 198 -11.61 2.89 9.69
N GLY A 199 -11.26 2.82 10.98
CA GLY A 199 -12.09 2.18 11.99
C GLY A 199 -11.92 0.66 12.04
N GLN A 200 -10.70 0.16 11.74
CA GLN A 200 -10.39 -1.27 11.70
C GLN A 200 -9.42 -1.71 12.84
N ALA A 201 -9.42 -1.02 13.97
CA ALA A 201 -8.48 -1.25 15.06
C ALA A 201 -8.42 -2.72 15.52
N ASP A 202 -9.55 -3.40 15.61
CA ASP A 202 -9.58 -4.81 16.04
C ASP A 202 -8.97 -5.72 14.98
N ALA A 203 -9.26 -5.52 13.70
CA ALA A 203 -8.64 -6.26 12.62
C ALA A 203 -7.11 -6.06 12.57
N LEU A 204 -6.61 -4.85 12.82
CA LEU A 204 -5.16 -4.60 12.92
C LEU A 204 -4.53 -5.41 14.07
N ARG A 205 -5.19 -5.51 15.24
CA ARG A 205 -4.71 -6.34 16.36
C ARG A 205 -4.72 -7.83 16.00
N GLU A 206 -5.79 -8.30 15.38
CA GLU A 206 -5.94 -9.70 14.94
C GLU A 206 -4.85 -10.10 13.93
N HIS A 207 -4.40 -9.16 13.08
CA HIS A 207 -3.31 -9.38 12.12
C HIS A 207 -1.91 -9.23 12.73
N GLY A 208 -1.82 -8.88 14.01
CA GLY A 208 -0.55 -8.92 14.76
C GLY A 208 0.03 -7.57 15.14
N ALA A 209 -0.75 -6.48 15.12
CA ALA A 209 -0.31 -5.22 15.69
C ALA A 209 -0.20 -5.33 17.23
N ASP A 210 0.94 -4.96 17.78
CA ASP A 210 1.19 -4.92 19.22
C ASP A 210 0.51 -3.70 19.87
N ILE A 211 0.46 -2.59 19.12
CA ILE A 211 -0.19 -1.34 19.52
C ILE A 211 -1.01 -0.85 18.33
N VAL A 212 -2.18 -0.28 18.60
CA VAL A 212 -2.98 0.43 17.57
C VAL A 212 -3.22 1.85 18.03
N VAL A 213 -2.95 2.81 17.14
CA VAL A 213 -3.19 4.24 17.31
C VAL A 213 -4.00 4.78 16.13
N SER A 214 -4.73 5.87 16.30
CA SER A 214 -5.42 6.55 15.20
C SER A 214 -4.50 7.55 14.47
N ASP A 215 -3.49 8.07 15.18
CA ASP A 215 -2.48 8.96 14.63
C ASP A 215 -1.13 8.74 15.36
N LEU A 216 -0.01 8.81 14.61
CA LEU A 216 1.32 8.62 15.19
C LEU A 216 1.69 9.67 16.25
N ALA A 217 1.04 10.83 16.24
CA ALA A 217 1.24 11.84 17.28
C ALA A 217 0.87 11.33 18.68
N GLU A 218 0.02 10.33 18.83
CA GLU A 218 -0.32 9.72 20.12
C GLU A 218 0.90 9.05 20.79
N LEU A 219 1.89 8.63 19.99
CA LEU A 219 3.11 8.00 20.49
C LEU A 219 4.12 9.03 21.04
N MET A 220 3.93 10.31 20.75
CA MET A 220 4.81 11.39 21.22
C MET A 220 4.52 11.82 22.67
N THR A 221 3.37 11.44 23.19
CA THR A 221 2.87 11.86 24.52
C THR A 221 2.91 10.74 25.56
N ARG A 222 3.49 9.59 25.21
CA ARG A 222 3.60 8.42 26.10
C ARG A 222 4.98 8.24 26.67
#